data_0c3c452e2be62b8e40f93d4ad4703e72
#
_entry.id   0c3c452e2be62b8e40f93d4ad4703e72
#
_cell.length_a   1.000
_cell.length_b   1.000
_cell.length_c   1.000
_cell.angle_alpha   90.00
_cell.angle_beta   90.00
_cell.angle_gamma   90.00
#
_symmetry.space_group_name_H-M   'P 1'
#
loop_
_entity.id
_entity.type
_entity.pdbx_description
1 polymer ?
#
loop_
_entity_poly.entity_id
_entity_poly.type
_entity_poly.pdbx_seq_one_letter_code
_entity_poly.pdbx_strand_id
1 'polypeptide(L)' 'MAVIKIKKVKSAIKKPGNQKKTLLSLGLKKIGQVVEHQDTPGIMGMINKVKHLVTVIK' A
#
# COMPACT_ATOMS: atom_id res chain seq x y z
N MET A 1 -10.62 2.87 16.84
CA MET A 1 -9.53 2.48 15.96
C MET A 1 -9.67 3.21 14.65
N ALA A 2 -8.59 3.73 14.14
CA ALA A 2 -8.62 4.50 12.92
C ALA A 2 -8.49 3.60 11.70
N VAL A 3 -9.22 3.94 10.64
CA VAL A 3 -9.11 3.28 9.35
C VAL A 3 -8.41 4.25 8.42
N ILE A 4 -7.44 3.75 7.65
CA ILE A 4 -6.75 4.53 6.65
C ILE A 4 -7.08 4.00 5.27
N LYS A 5 -7.06 4.89 4.29
CA LYS A 5 -7.22 4.53 2.88
C LYS A 5 -5.88 4.67 2.19
N ILE A 6 -5.55 3.71 1.36
CA ILE A 6 -4.29 3.68 0.65
C ILE A 6 -4.59 3.62 -0.84
N LYS A 7 -3.99 4.53 -1.59
CA LYS A 7 -4.15 4.57 -3.04
C LYS A 7 -2.82 4.27 -3.70
N LYS A 8 -2.82 3.34 -4.64
CA LYS A 8 -1.63 3.04 -5.43
C LYS A 8 -1.47 4.10 -6.51
N VAL A 9 -0.36 4.83 -6.47
CA VAL A 9 -0.13 5.94 -7.40
C VAL A 9 0.97 5.66 -8.42
N LYS A 10 1.80 4.64 -8.20
CA LYS A 10 2.87 4.28 -9.12
C LYS A 10 2.90 2.80 -9.36
N SER A 11 3.41 2.39 -10.54
CA SER A 11 3.56 0.99 -10.89
C SER A 11 4.72 0.35 -10.13
N ALA A 12 4.54 -0.91 -9.73
CA ALA A 12 5.59 -1.70 -9.10
C ALA A 12 6.30 -2.64 -10.09
N ILE A 13 6.08 -2.48 -11.38
CA ILE A 13 6.62 -3.39 -12.39
C ILE A 13 8.14 -3.48 -12.34
N LYS A 14 8.81 -2.34 -12.17
CA LYS A 14 10.27 -2.27 -12.12
C LYS A 14 10.83 -2.31 -10.70
N LYS A 15 10.00 -2.61 -9.72
CA LYS A 15 10.42 -2.61 -8.32
C LYS A 15 10.73 -4.03 -7.86
N PRO A 16 11.50 -4.20 -6.75
CA PRO A 16 11.79 -5.52 -6.21
C PRO A 16 10.52 -6.33 -5.92
N GLY A 17 10.64 -7.65 -6.02
CA GLY A 17 9.50 -8.53 -5.77
C GLY A 17 8.90 -8.37 -4.39
N ASN A 18 9.71 -8.01 -3.39
CA ASN A 18 9.21 -7.77 -2.04
C ASN A 18 8.15 -6.67 -2.02
N GLN A 19 8.37 -5.61 -2.78
CA GLN A 19 7.42 -4.50 -2.83
C GLN A 19 6.14 -4.91 -3.53
N LYS A 20 6.25 -5.70 -4.61
CA LYS A 20 5.07 -6.24 -5.27
C LYS A 20 4.25 -7.11 -4.32
N LYS A 21 4.91 -7.99 -3.58
CA LYS A 21 4.22 -8.86 -2.62
C LYS A 21 3.54 -8.03 -1.53
N THR A 22 4.20 -6.99 -1.04
CA THR A 22 3.62 -6.11 -0.04
C THR A 22 2.37 -5.42 -0.57
N LEU A 23 2.42 -4.93 -1.80
CA LEU A 23 1.25 -4.30 -2.42
C LEU A 23 0.11 -5.30 -2.59
N LEU A 24 0.40 -6.53 -3.00
CA LEU A 24 -0.62 -7.56 -3.12
C LEU A 24 -1.23 -7.90 -1.77
N SER A 25 -0.42 -7.94 -0.72
CA SER A 25 -0.90 -8.19 0.64
C SER A 25 -1.81 -7.06 1.12
N LEU A 26 -1.56 -5.83 0.67
CA LEU A 26 -2.42 -4.70 0.97
C LEU A 26 -3.67 -4.67 0.10
N GLY A 27 -3.72 -5.48 -0.96
CA GLY A 27 -4.85 -5.51 -1.88
C GLY A 27 -4.74 -4.54 -3.03
N LEU A 28 -3.59 -3.93 -3.21
CA LEU A 28 -3.37 -2.94 -4.28
C LEU A 28 -2.79 -3.62 -5.50
N LYS A 29 -3.62 -3.86 -6.50
CA LYS A 29 -3.20 -4.54 -7.72
C LYS A 29 -3.00 -3.59 -8.90
N LYS A 30 -3.76 -2.52 -8.95
CA LYS A 30 -3.75 -1.59 -10.09
C LYS A 30 -3.50 -0.17 -9.62
N ILE A 31 -2.89 0.64 -10.49
CA ILE A 31 -2.72 2.07 -10.23
C ILE A 31 -4.08 2.72 -10.13
N GLY A 32 -4.23 3.59 -9.13
CA GLY A 32 -5.51 4.26 -8.88
C GLY A 32 -6.46 3.48 -8.00
N GLN A 33 -6.14 2.23 -7.67
CA GLN A 33 -6.95 1.44 -6.76
C GLN A 33 -6.82 1.96 -5.33
N VAL A 34 -7.93 2.06 -4.62
CA VAL A 34 -7.96 2.49 -3.23
C VAL A 34 -8.46 1.34 -2.36
N VAL A 35 -7.78 1.08 -1.27
CA VAL A 35 -8.18 0.07 -0.29
C VAL A 35 -8.18 0.68 1.10
N GLU A 36 -8.98 0.11 2.00
CA GLU A 36 -9.04 0.53 3.38
C GLU A 36 -8.40 -0.52 4.27
N HIS A 37 -7.62 -0.08 5.23
CA HIS A 37 -7.02 -0.94 6.24
C HIS A 37 -7.09 -0.29 7.60
N GLN A 38 -7.01 -1.10 8.64
CA GLN A 38 -6.91 -0.58 9.99
C GLN A 38 -5.52 -0.01 10.22
N ASP A 39 -5.46 1.04 11.03
CA ASP A 39 -4.21 1.72 11.36
C ASP A 39 -3.48 0.92 12.44
N THR A 40 -2.93 -0.22 12.08
CA THR A 40 -2.18 -1.08 12.98
C THR A 40 -0.69 -0.99 12.68
N PRO A 41 0.19 -1.32 13.66
CA PRO A 41 1.63 -1.31 13.41
C PRO A 41 2.06 -2.21 12.26
N GLY A 42 1.41 -3.37 12.10
CA GLY A 42 1.72 -4.27 10.99
C GLY A 42 1.41 -3.64 9.64
N ILE A 43 0.25 -3.03 9.51
CA ILE A 43 -0.15 -2.36 8.27
C ILE A 43 0.74 -1.15 7.99
N MET A 44 1.04 -0.37 9.02
CA MET A 44 1.91 0.80 8.84
C MET A 44 3.32 0.40 8.42
N GLY A 45 3.84 -0.73 8.91
CA GLY A 45 5.12 -1.25 8.49
C GLY A 45 5.13 -1.64 7.02
N MET A 46 4.05 -2.27 6.55
CA MET A 46 3.90 -2.64 5.14
C MET A 46 3.81 -1.38 4.27
N ILE A 47 3.07 -0.39 4.70
CA ILE A 47 2.94 0.88 3.97
C ILE A 47 4.30 1.58 3.86
N ASN A 48 5.08 1.57 4.93
CA ASN A 48 6.41 2.19 4.92
C ASN A 48 7.32 1.57 3.87
N LYS A 49 7.19 0.29 3.59
CA LYS A 49 8.00 -0.38 2.57
C LYS A 49 7.66 0.08 1.17
N VAL A 50 6.43 0.52 0.96
CA VAL A 50 5.94 0.89 -0.38
C VAL A 50 5.40 2.32 -0.42
N LYS A 51 5.72 3.14 0.58
CA LYS A 51 5.16 4.50 0.66
C LYS A 51 5.48 5.36 -0.55
N HIS A 52 6.55 5.05 -1.26
CA HIS A 52 6.92 5.76 -2.49
C HIS A 52 6.04 5.36 -3.68
N LEU A 53 5.26 4.29 -3.53
CA LEU A 53 4.36 3.79 -4.56
C LEU A 53 2.89 4.06 -4.25
N VAL A 54 2.59 4.44 -3.03
CA VAL A 54 1.21 4.64 -2.57
C VAL A 54 1.07 5.95 -1.83
N THR A 55 -0.17 6.41 -1.73
CA THR A 55 -0.53 7.60 -0.94
C THR A 55 -1.51 7.17 0.14
N VAL A 56 -1.27 7.61 1.36
CA VAL A 56 -2.20 7.36 2.47
C VAL A 56 -3.20 8.51 2.52
N ILE A 57 -4.47 8.16 2.50
CA ILE A 57 -5.58 9.11 2.61
C ILE A 57 -6.25 8.87 3.95
N LYS A 58 -6.29 9.87 4.78
CA LYS A 58 -6.94 9.77 6.08
C LYS A 58 -8.34 10.35 6.07
#